data_dc3deee47cecc961687a369b9b277f1a
#
_entry.id   dc3deee47cecc961687a369b9b277f1a
#
_cell.length_a   1.000
_cell.length_b   1.000
_cell.length_c   1.000
_cell.angle_alpha   90.00
_cell.angle_beta   90.00
_cell.angle_gamma   90.00
#
_symmetry.space_group_name_H-M   'P 1'
#
loop_
_entity.id
_entity.type
_entity.pdbx_description
1 polymer ?
#
loop_
_entity_poly.entity_id
_entity_poly.type
_entity_poly.pdbx_seq_one_letter_code
_entity_poly.pdbx_strand_id
1 'polypeptide(L)'
;LAEGSFAGRVALVTGSARGIGEATVRALAFLGARVINVDQRVEQGRAVAASNRKAGGQARFLRCDLSKVGEISKLIPRAQALFGPVDLLINNALHVSVAPLVAYDLKEWEYTFAVNARAPFLLIKALLPGMIAKGVGTLVNVVAYEGSPLASAYSATKSATRSMARSVAQEIPPGVPVHAFSFVPGIVDTPLIHDVLVPQMSQVMGLPVDVLLAGLAQNPGYPGLLPPDHCATALVYCLAHAEEYNAQVADPFDPLQRFGVISVPKLEAGNLRAIDVAGAVSQEIKYYLQGLTDLNHDLEKRIDVRTHELQVERARSESLLLNILPPPIAERLKQGEAMIADRYEQATVLFADIANFTPLSARLVPERVVEILDQIFSAFDSIVGRYELEKIKTIGDSYMVVGGLPNTMTDHTERVARAALEMTPALARIARERDLPLAARIGIHRGPVVAGVIGRHKFIYDLWGDTVNIASRMESHGVANCIQCSDAVYEALPQGFVFESRGSVDIKGKGLMPTWFLTGVH
;
A
#
# COMPACT_ATOMS: atom_id res chain seq x y z
N LEU A 1 -25.07 29.53 -18.78
CA LEU A 1 -24.01 29.59 -19.79
C LEU A 1 -24.58 30.14 -21.09
N ALA A 2 -23.85 31.03 -21.74
CA ALA A 2 -24.24 31.54 -23.05
C ALA A 2 -24.04 30.51 -24.15
N GLU A 3 -24.83 30.57 -25.23
CA GLU A 3 -24.60 29.80 -26.43
C GLU A 3 -23.16 30.04 -26.94
N GLY A 4 -22.43 28.98 -27.32
CA GLY A 4 -21.04 29.10 -27.73
C GLY A 4 -19.99 29.05 -26.59
N SER A 5 -20.39 28.91 -25.34
CA SER A 5 -19.44 28.82 -24.19
C SER A 5 -18.36 27.75 -24.35
N PHE A 6 -18.59 26.72 -25.15
CA PHE A 6 -17.63 25.66 -25.47
C PHE A 6 -17.21 25.63 -26.94
N ALA A 7 -17.43 26.73 -27.66
CA ALA A 7 -17.03 26.83 -29.07
C ALA A 7 -15.54 26.50 -29.24
N GLY A 8 -15.23 25.65 -30.22
CA GLY A 8 -13.86 25.24 -30.51
C GLY A 8 -13.30 24.14 -29.59
N ARG A 9 -13.94 23.82 -28.45
CA ARG A 9 -13.49 22.74 -27.54
C ARG A 9 -13.90 21.37 -28.09
N VAL A 10 -13.05 20.37 -27.87
CA VAL A 10 -13.33 18.98 -28.22
C VAL A 10 -13.60 18.19 -26.93
N ALA A 11 -14.79 17.61 -26.85
CA ALA A 11 -15.22 16.80 -25.70
C ALA A 11 -15.30 15.31 -26.06
N LEU A 12 -14.80 14.44 -25.18
CA LEU A 12 -14.98 13.00 -25.23
C LEU A 12 -15.82 12.57 -24.03
N VAL A 13 -17.01 11.99 -24.31
CA VAL A 13 -17.96 11.52 -23.28
C VAL A 13 -18.12 10.02 -23.38
N THR A 14 -17.79 9.29 -22.31
CA THR A 14 -17.96 7.84 -22.24
C THR A 14 -19.32 7.47 -21.66
N GLY A 15 -19.89 6.29 -22.07
CA GLY A 15 -21.21 5.88 -21.64
C GLY A 15 -22.33 6.79 -22.14
N SER A 16 -22.21 7.24 -23.36
CA SER A 16 -22.96 8.37 -23.92
C SER A 16 -24.14 7.98 -24.81
N ALA A 17 -24.51 6.69 -24.83
CA ALA A 17 -25.65 6.22 -25.62
C ALA A 17 -27.01 6.42 -24.93
N ARG A 18 -27.05 6.73 -23.64
CA ARG A 18 -28.27 6.93 -22.85
C ARG A 18 -28.01 7.71 -21.55
N GLY A 19 -29.05 8.15 -20.89
CA GLY A 19 -29.02 8.74 -19.54
C GLY A 19 -28.18 9.99 -19.44
N ILE A 20 -27.40 10.10 -18.34
CA ILE A 20 -26.55 11.29 -18.06
C ILE A 20 -25.57 11.55 -19.20
N GLY A 21 -24.92 10.50 -19.75
CA GLY A 21 -23.96 10.67 -20.84
C GLY A 21 -24.58 11.23 -22.10
N GLU A 22 -25.76 10.75 -22.51
CA GLU A 22 -26.52 11.29 -23.65
C GLU A 22 -26.90 12.75 -23.43
N ALA A 23 -27.46 13.07 -22.25
CA ALA A 23 -27.84 14.45 -21.90
C ALA A 23 -26.62 15.38 -21.90
N THR A 24 -25.45 14.89 -21.41
CA THR A 24 -24.18 15.65 -21.42
C THR A 24 -23.69 15.92 -22.84
N VAL A 25 -23.79 14.94 -23.77
CA VAL A 25 -23.47 15.13 -25.20
C VAL A 25 -24.35 16.20 -25.79
N ARG A 26 -25.67 16.18 -25.52
CA ARG A 26 -26.62 17.14 -25.99
C ARG A 26 -26.33 18.54 -25.49
N ALA A 27 -26.10 18.70 -24.20
CA ALA A 27 -25.79 19.98 -23.58
C ALA A 27 -24.48 20.61 -24.12
N LEU A 28 -23.40 19.79 -24.21
CA LEU A 28 -22.12 20.26 -24.74
C LEU A 28 -22.21 20.65 -26.23
N ALA A 29 -22.90 19.83 -27.04
CA ALA A 29 -23.09 20.13 -28.47
C ALA A 29 -23.93 21.40 -28.70
N PHE A 30 -24.96 21.63 -27.89
CA PHE A 30 -25.77 22.83 -27.89
C PHE A 30 -24.92 24.09 -27.56
N LEU A 31 -23.98 23.97 -26.63
CA LEU A 31 -23.07 25.05 -26.23
C LEU A 31 -21.85 25.20 -27.16
N GLY A 32 -21.84 24.54 -28.32
CA GLY A 32 -20.85 24.73 -29.38
C GLY A 32 -19.63 23.81 -29.32
N ALA A 33 -19.57 22.83 -28.41
CA ALA A 33 -18.49 21.85 -28.39
C ALA A 33 -18.58 20.86 -29.56
N ARG A 34 -17.42 20.37 -30.01
CA ARG A 34 -17.29 19.22 -30.90
C ARG A 34 -17.26 17.97 -30.06
N VAL A 35 -18.31 17.16 -30.06
CA VAL A 35 -18.47 16.07 -29.10
C VAL A 35 -18.23 14.71 -29.75
N ILE A 36 -17.36 13.93 -29.14
CA ILE A 36 -17.09 12.51 -29.44
C ILE A 36 -17.82 11.69 -28.40
N ASN A 37 -18.95 11.11 -28.79
CA ASN A 37 -19.72 10.23 -27.93
C ASN A 37 -19.24 8.78 -28.07
N VAL A 38 -18.89 8.16 -26.94
CA VAL A 38 -18.28 6.84 -26.86
C VAL A 38 -19.16 5.89 -26.07
N ASP A 39 -19.56 4.80 -26.69
CA ASP A 39 -20.33 3.74 -26.04
C ASP A 39 -20.10 2.39 -26.76
N GLN A 40 -20.45 1.29 -26.12
CA GLN A 40 -20.50 -0.03 -26.76
C GLN A 40 -21.81 -0.24 -27.55
N ARG A 41 -22.88 0.48 -27.21
CA ARG A 41 -24.22 0.41 -27.83
C ARG A 41 -24.25 1.20 -29.14
N VAL A 42 -24.08 0.48 -30.25
CA VAL A 42 -23.84 1.11 -31.55
C VAL A 42 -25.05 1.90 -32.05
N GLU A 43 -26.24 1.33 -32.00
CA GLU A 43 -27.47 1.94 -32.55
C GLU A 43 -27.86 3.19 -31.78
N GLN A 44 -27.91 3.09 -30.44
CA GLN A 44 -28.25 4.22 -29.58
C GLN A 44 -27.19 5.33 -29.68
N GLY A 45 -25.89 4.97 -29.64
CA GLY A 45 -24.83 5.96 -29.76
C GLY A 45 -24.83 6.69 -31.10
N ARG A 46 -25.15 5.99 -32.22
CA ARG A 46 -25.34 6.63 -33.54
C ARG A 46 -26.56 7.53 -33.57
N ALA A 47 -27.66 7.11 -32.95
CA ALA A 47 -28.88 7.92 -32.85
C ALA A 47 -28.63 9.24 -32.09
N VAL A 48 -27.93 9.18 -30.96
CA VAL A 48 -27.51 10.36 -30.17
C VAL A 48 -26.69 11.30 -31.03
N ALA A 49 -25.68 10.83 -31.76
CA ALA A 49 -24.87 11.67 -32.63
C ALA A 49 -25.68 12.27 -33.78
N ALA A 50 -26.59 11.50 -34.38
CA ALA A 50 -27.45 11.96 -35.47
C ALA A 50 -28.44 13.04 -35.02
N SER A 51 -29.10 12.83 -33.87
CA SER A 51 -30.02 13.79 -33.26
C SER A 51 -29.33 15.13 -32.98
N ASN A 52 -28.12 15.08 -32.37
CA ASN A 52 -27.37 16.31 -32.09
C ASN A 52 -26.95 17.07 -33.37
N ARG A 53 -26.55 16.34 -34.43
CA ARG A 53 -26.27 17.01 -35.73
C ARG A 53 -27.49 17.61 -36.35
N LYS A 54 -28.66 16.96 -36.26
CA LYS A 54 -29.93 17.48 -36.74
C LYS A 54 -30.33 18.77 -36.01
N ALA A 55 -29.96 18.88 -34.73
CA ALA A 55 -30.14 20.09 -33.93
C ALA A 55 -29.07 21.18 -34.15
N GLY A 56 -28.18 21.04 -35.14
CA GLY A 56 -27.12 22.00 -35.44
C GLY A 56 -25.80 21.81 -34.71
N GLY A 57 -25.72 20.87 -33.78
CA GLY A 57 -24.50 20.56 -33.02
C GLY A 57 -23.51 19.68 -33.77
N GLN A 58 -22.29 19.59 -33.27
CA GLN A 58 -21.21 18.78 -33.84
C GLN A 58 -20.97 17.53 -32.97
N ALA A 59 -21.54 16.41 -33.33
CA ALA A 59 -21.35 15.14 -32.60
C ALA A 59 -20.96 14.01 -33.55
N ARG A 60 -20.03 13.14 -33.08
CA ARG A 60 -19.59 11.92 -33.77
C ARG A 60 -19.56 10.75 -32.79
N PHE A 61 -20.02 9.60 -33.24
CA PHE A 61 -20.02 8.37 -32.44
C PHE A 61 -18.81 7.50 -32.74
N LEU A 62 -18.17 6.99 -31.69
CA LEU A 62 -17.16 5.96 -31.75
C LEU A 62 -17.55 4.78 -30.85
N ARG A 63 -17.65 3.61 -31.45
CA ARG A 63 -17.86 2.38 -30.68
C ARG A 63 -16.57 2.02 -29.94
N CYS A 64 -16.67 1.75 -28.62
CA CYS A 64 -15.61 1.23 -27.80
C CYS A 64 -16.18 0.40 -26.64
N ASP A 65 -15.64 -0.82 -26.46
CA ASP A 65 -15.82 -1.62 -25.26
C ASP A 65 -14.70 -1.25 -24.27
N LEU A 66 -15.05 -0.50 -23.25
CA LEU A 66 -14.12 0.03 -22.25
C LEU A 66 -13.55 -1.06 -21.31
N SER A 67 -14.09 -2.27 -21.33
CA SER A 67 -13.47 -3.40 -20.63
C SER A 67 -12.19 -3.90 -21.31
N LYS A 68 -11.98 -3.54 -22.60
CA LYS A 68 -10.89 -4.02 -23.45
C LYS A 68 -9.79 -2.98 -23.66
N VAL A 69 -8.64 -3.20 -23.09
CA VAL A 69 -7.46 -2.31 -23.21
C VAL A 69 -7.10 -2.01 -24.68
N GLY A 70 -7.14 -3.04 -25.54
CA GLY A 70 -6.82 -2.87 -26.97
C GLY A 70 -7.84 -2.03 -27.74
N GLU A 71 -9.09 -1.91 -27.29
CA GLU A 71 -10.06 -0.99 -27.88
C GLU A 71 -9.84 0.46 -27.41
N ILE A 72 -9.50 0.63 -26.11
CA ILE A 72 -9.18 1.96 -25.55
C ILE A 72 -7.93 2.54 -26.23
N SER A 73 -6.88 1.75 -26.45
CA SER A 73 -5.66 2.24 -27.12
C SER A 73 -5.90 2.71 -28.56
N LYS A 74 -6.88 2.13 -29.24
CA LYS A 74 -7.30 2.52 -30.60
C LYS A 74 -8.29 3.69 -30.59
N LEU A 75 -8.98 3.93 -29.47
CA LEU A 75 -9.98 4.98 -29.37
C LEU A 75 -9.39 6.38 -29.52
N ILE A 76 -8.30 6.68 -28.82
CA ILE A 76 -7.73 8.01 -28.74
C ILE A 76 -7.25 8.53 -30.11
N PRO A 77 -6.42 7.78 -30.88
CA PRO A 77 -6.05 8.23 -32.23
C PRO A 77 -7.26 8.46 -33.15
N ARG A 78 -8.27 7.58 -33.06
CA ARG A 78 -9.53 7.72 -33.83
C ARG A 78 -10.33 8.96 -33.41
N ALA A 79 -10.39 9.25 -32.13
CA ALA A 79 -11.05 10.42 -31.59
C ALA A 79 -10.38 11.71 -32.08
N GLN A 80 -9.06 11.77 -31.97
CA GLN A 80 -8.26 12.92 -32.40
C GLN A 80 -8.30 13.15 -33.92
N ALA A 81 -8.42 12.10 -34.71
CA ALA A 81 -8.59 12.20 -36.17
C ALA A 81 -9.91 12.86 -36.59
N LEU A 82 -10.94 12.86 -35.71
CA LEU A 82 -12.25 13.47 -36.01
C LEU A 82 -12.27 14.99 -35.82
N PHE A 83 -11.71 15.44 -34.70
CA PHE A 83 -11.88 16.86 -34.28
C PHE A 83 -10.59 17.49 -33.72
N GLY A 84 -9.48 16.75 -33.73
CA GLY A 84 -8.21 17.19 -33.12
C GLY A 84 -8.09 16.81 -31.64
N PRO A 85 -7.14 17.41 -30.92
CA PRO A 85 -6.88 17.10 -29.52
C PRO A 85 -8.11 17.29 -28.63
N VAL A 86 -8.32 16.34 -27.71
CA VAL A 86 -9.44 16.37 -26.75
C VAL A 86 -9.14 17.36 -25.64
N ASP A 87 -10.06 18.28 -25.37
CA ASP A 87 -9.97 19.29 -24.32
C ASP A 87 -10.78 18.95 -23.08
N LEU A 88 -11.84 18.16 -23.22
CA LEU A 88 -12.74 17.77 -22.14
C LEU A 88 -12.89 16.24 -22.16
N LEU A 89 -12.51 15.59 -21.06
CA LEU A 89 -12.77 14.16 -20.85
C LEU A 89 -13.80 13.96 -19.76
N ILE A 90 -14.94 13.35 -20.12
CA ILE A 90 -16.00 13.00 -19.18
C ILE A 90 -16.09 11.47 -19.07
N ASN A 91 -15.49 10.92 -18.00
CA ASN A 91 -15.57 9.51 -17.65
C ASN A 91 -16.90 9.23 -16.94
N ASN A 92 -17.95 9.01 -17.75
CA ASN A 92 -19.29 8.76 -17.25
C ASN A 92 -19.69 7.27 -17.39
N ALA A 93 -19.07 6.51 -18.29
CA ALA A 93 -19.37 5.09 -18.45
C ALA A 93 -19.24 4.32 -17.14
N LEU A 94 -20.19 3.42 -16.89
CA LEU A 94 -20.14 2.57 -15.70
C LEU A 94 -20.76 1.20 -15.98
N HIS A 95 -20.35 0.23 -15.16
CA HIS A 95 -21.00 -1.05 -14.94
C HIS A 95 -21.36 -1.16 -13.46
N VAL A 96 -22.52 -1.71 -13.17
CA VAL A 96 -22.96 -2.03 -11.81
C VAL A 96 -23.61 -3.42 -11.80
N SER A 97 -23.32 -4.19 -10.79
CA SER A 97 -23.94 -5.46 -10.46
C SER A 97 -24.29 -5.45 -8.98
N VAL A 98 -25.41 -6.04 -8.60
CA VAL A 98 -25.97 -6.02 -7.25
C VAL A 98 -25.94 -7.43 -6.68
N ALA A 99 -25.14 -7.63 -5.64
CA ALA A 99 -25.07 -8.89 -4.89
C ALA A 99 -24.49 -8.65 -3.48
N PRO A 100 -24.83 -9.51 -2.50
CA PRO A 100 -24.09 -9.56 -1.24
C PRO A 100 -22.61 -9.82 -1.49
N LEU A 101 -21.70 -9.18 -0.73
CA LEU A 101 -20.26 -9.32 -0.95
C LEU A 101 -19.78 -10.78 -0.96
N VAL A 102 -20.32 -11.61 -0.06
CA VAL A 102 -19.97 -13.03 0.06
C VAL A 102 -20.43 -13.89 -1.15
N ALA A 103 -21.37 -13.40 -1.93
CA ALA A 103 -21.91 -14.06 -3.13
C ALA A 103 -21.52 -13.33 -4.44
N TYR A 104 -20.61 -12.34 -4.34
CA TYR A 104 -20.24 -11.55 -5.50
C TYR A 104 -19.37 -12.37 -6.48
N ASP A 105 -19.76 -12.43 -7.74
CA ASP A 105 -19.00 -13.14 -8.77
C ASP A 105 -17.69 -12.39 -9.09
N LEU A 106 -16.55 -13.11 -9.11
CA LEU A 106 -15.25 -12.53 -9.38
C LEU A 106 -15.14 -11.92 -10.79
N LYS A 107 -15.79 -12.53 -11.80
CA LYS A 107 -15.77 -11.98 -13.17
C LYS A 107 -16.53 -10.66 -13.25
N GLU A 108 -17.67 -10.55 -12.52
CA GLU A 108 -18.42 -9.31 -12.41
C GLU A 108 -17.62 -8.23 -11.67
N TRP A 109 -16.88 -8.62 -10.63
CA TRP A 109 -15.95 -7.72 -9.93
C TRP A 109 -14.87 -7.20 -10.88
N GLU A 110 -14.17 -8.08 -11.57
CA GLU A 110 -13.09 -7.72 -12.51
C GLU A 110 -13.63 -6.87 -13.68
N TYR A 111 -14.81 -7.20 -14.21
CA TYR A 111 -15.45 -6.42 -15.26
C TYR A 111 -15.83 -5.03 -14.78
N THR A 112 -16.37 -4.91 -13.57
CA THR A 112 -16.69 -3.61 -12.96
C THR A 112 -15.42 -2.75 -12.80
N PHE A 113 -14.34 -3.32 -12.30
CA PHE A 113 -13.06 -2.62 -12.21
C PHE A 113 -12.47 -2.27 -13.58
N ALA A 114 -12.63 -3.12 -14.57
CA ALA A 114 -12.15 -2.85 -15.91
C ALA A 114 -12.84 -1.63 -16.54
N VAL A 115 -14.16 -1.52 -16.39
CA VAL A 115 -14.95 -0.42 -16.97
C VAL A 115 -14.86 0.85 -16.12
N ASN A 116 -15.05 0.73 -14.79
CA ASN A 116 -15.24 1.89 -13.94
C ASN A 116 -13.94 2.53 -13.45
N ALA A 117 -12.83 1.78 -13.35
CA ALA A 117 -11.57 2.28 -12.80
C ALA A 117 -10.42 2.24 -13.81
N ARG A 118 -10.16 1.06 -14.41
CA ARG A 118 -9.06 0.92 -15.37
C ARG A 118 -9.25 1.75 -16.63
N ALA A 119 -10.46 1.81 -17.19
CA ALA A 119 -10.70 2.59 -18.39
C ALA A 119 -10.51 4.10 -18.16
N PRO A 120 -11.09 4.75 -17.12
CA PRO A 120 -10.76 6.12 -16.76
C PRO A 120 -9.26 6.38 -16.62
N PHE A 121 -8.53 5.49 -15.90
CA PHE A 121 -7.08 5.59 -15.79
C PHE A 121 -6.38 5.64 -17.16
N LEU A 122 -6.72 4.72 -18.06
CA LEU A 122 -6.09 4.64 -19.39
C LEU A 122 -6.41 5.85 -20.26
N LEU A 123 -7.65 6.36 -20.19
CA LEU A 123 -8.07 7.56 -20.92
C LEU A 123 -7.36 8.81 -20.40
N ILE A 124 -7.29 8.98 -19.09
CA ILE A 124 -6.56 10.09 -18.45
C ILE A 124 -5.08 10.03 -18.83
N LYS A 125 -4.43 8.87 -18.65
CA LYS A 125 -3.03 8.65 -19.01
C LYS A 125 -2.71 9.03 -20.46
N ALA A 126 -3.63 8.75 -21.38
CA ALA A 126 -3.44 9.01 -22.80
C ALA A 126 -3.69 10.48 -23.19
N LEU A 127 -4.59 11.19 -22.51
CA LEU A 127 -5.02 12.54 -22.88
C LEU A 127 -4.32 13.64 -22.08
N LEU A 128 -4.02 13.42 -20.82
CA LEU A 128 -3.46 14.42 -19.91
C LEU A 128 -2.15 15.06 -20.44
N PRO A 129 -1.17 14.33 -20.99
CA PRO A 129 0.04 14.97 -21.52
C PRO A 129 -0.24 15.98 -22.64
N GLY A 130 -1.19 15.67 -23.52
CA GLY A 130 -1.61 16.58 -24.60
C GLY A 130 -2.35 17.83 -24.08
N MET A 131 -3.18 17.67 -23.04
CA MET A 131 -3.86 18.79 -22.38
C MET A 131 -2.86 19.72 -21.69
N ILE A 132 -1.88 19.18 -20.97
CA ILE A 132 -0.81 19.95 -20.32
C ILE A 132 0.03 20.70 -21.36
N ALA A 133 0.46 20.03 -22.44
CA ALA A 133 1.25 20.64 -23.49
C ALA A 133 0.49 21.76 -24.23
N LYS A 134 -0.84 21.63 -24.37
CA LYS A 134 -1.71 22.65 -24.98
C LYS A 134 -2.05 23.79 -23.99
N GLY A 135 -1.88 23.58 -22.69
CA GLY A 135 -2.30 24.50 -21.64
C GLY A 135 -3.82 24.64 -21.51
N VAL A 136 -4.57 23.62 -21.92
CA VAL A 136 -6.05 23.62 -21.86
C VAL A 136 -6.54 22.19 -21.68
N GLY A 137 -7.31 21.95 -20.60
CA GLY A 137 -7.90 20.64 -20.38
C GLY A 137 -8.82 20.57 -19.15
N THR A 138 -9.84 19.72 -19.22
CA THR A 138 -10.64 19.37 -18.05
C THR A 138 -10.96 17.87 -18.05
N LEU A 139 -10.70 17.24 -16.92
CA LEU A 139 -10.92 15.81 -16.69
C LEU A 139 -11.97 15.64 -15.59
N VAL A 140 -13.05 14.93 -15.88
CA VAL A 140 -14.11 14.66 -14.91
C VAL A 140 -14.35 13.17 -14.79
N ASN A 141 -14.34 12.66 -13.57
CA ASN A 141 -14.83 11.34 -13.24
C ASN A 141 -16.22 11.44 -12.62
N VAL A 142 -17.23 10.86 -13.27
CA VAL A 142 -18.57 10.72 -12.69
C VAL A 142 -18.51 9.59 -11.67
N VAL A 143 -18.66 9.95 -10.40
CA VAL A 143 -18.54 9.07 -9.24
C VAL A 143 -19.89 8.85 -8.56
N ALA A 144 -19.91 8.29 -7.37
CA ALA A 144 -21.12 8.09 -6.56
C ALA A 144 -20.81 8.39 -5.09
N TYR A 145 -21.85 8.40 -4.26
CA TYR A 145 -21.70 8.36 -2.81
C TYR A 145 -21.05 7.04 -2.39
N GLU A 146 -20.28 7.05 -1.31
CA GLU A 146 -19.55 5.90 -0.81
C GLU A 146 -20.47 4.95 -0.07
N GLY A 147 -20.14 3.64 -0.08
CA GLY A 147 -20.75 2.65 0.79
C GLY A 147 -22.16 2.18 0.43
N SER A 148 -22.53 2.13 -0.86
CA SER A 148 -23.82 1.58 -1.28
C SER A 148 -23.92 0.07 -0.96
N PRO A 149 -24.89 -0.38 -0.14
CA PRO A 149 -25.10 -1.80 0.14
C PRO A 149 -25.32 -2.58 -1.15
N LEU A 150 -24.89 -3.85 -1.17
CA LEU A 150 -25.01 -4.78 -2.28
C LEU A 150 -24.29 -4.39 -3.58
N ALA A 151 -23.62 -3.23 -3.62
CA ALA A 151 -22.90 -2.72 -4.79
C ALA A 151 -21.40 -2.49 -4.48
N SER A 152 -20.75 -3.44 -3.79
CA SER A 152 -19.39 -3.31 -3.26
C SER A 152 -18.35 -3.02 -4.34
N ALA A 153 -18.35 -3.73 -5.49
CA ALA A 153 -17.44 -3.48 -6.60
C ALA A 153 -17.65 -2.08 -7.20
N TYR A 154 -18.91 -1.68 -7.39
CA TYR A 154 -19.26 -0.36 -7.89
C TYR A 154 -18.75 0.74 -6.94
N SER A 155 -19.06 0.65 -5.65
CA SER A 155 -18.63 1.61 -4.63
C SER A 155 -17.09 1.71 -4.56
N ALA A 156 -16.38 0.58 -4.54
CA ALA A 156 -14.93 0.54 -4.53
C ALA A 156 -14.33 1.24 -5.77
N THR A 157 -14.90 1.00 -6.98
CA THR A 157 -14.41 1.64 -8.21
C THR A 157 -14.70 3.14 -8.24
N LYS A 158 -15.83 3.59 -7.68
CA LYS A 158 -16.16 5.01 -7.60
C LYS A 158 -15.28 5.77 -6.61
N SER A 159 -14.95 5.16 -5.47
CA SER A 159 -13.96 5.69 -4.53
C SER A 159 -12.56 5.76 -5.16
N ALA A 160 -12.14 4.71 -5.88
CA ALA A 160 -10.86 4.70 -6.61
C ALA A 160 -10.76 5.83 -7.65
N THR A 161 -11.80 6.04 -8.46
CA THR A 161 -11.79 7.11 -9.48
C THR A 161 -11.92 8.51 -8.88
N ARG A 162 -12.60 8.65 -7.74
CA ARG A 162 -12.63 9.90 -6.96
C ARG A 162 -11.23 10.26 -6.46
N SER A 163 -10.53 9.31 -5.84
CA SER A 163 -9.14 9.50 -5.40
C SER A 163 -8.21 9.83 -6.56
N MET A 164 -8.36 9.12 -7.70
CA MET A 164 -7.57 9.35 -8.91
C MET A 164 -7.72 10.77 -9.44
N ALA A 165 -8.92 11.32 -9.51
CA ALA A 165 -9.14 12.71 -9.98
C ALA A 165 -8.40 13.73 -9.11
N ARG A 166 -8.41 13.51 -7.78
CA ARG A 166 -7.70 14.36 -6.82
C ARG A 166 -6.17 14.27 -6.98
N SER A 167 -5.63 13.05 -7.16
CA SER A 167 -4.20 12.84 -7.41
C SER A 167 -3.77 13.51 -8.71
N VAL A 168 -4.50 13.28 -9.80
CA VAL A 168 -4.23 13.90 -11.11
C VAL A 168 -4.22 15.42 -11.04
N ALA A 169 -5.17 16.04 -10.31
CA ALA A 169 -5.19 17.49 -10.12
C ALA A 169 -3.93 18.02 -9.43
N GLN A 170 -3.32 17.23 -8.53
CA GLN A 170 -2.08 17.60 -7.82
C GLN A 170 -0.82 17.35 -8.67
N GLU A 171 -0.88 16.45 -9.66
CA GLU A 171 0.22 16.17 -10.58
C GLU A 171 0.33 17.20 -11.73
N ILE A 172 -0.72 17.99 -11.97
CA ILE A 172 -0.69 19.06 -12.99
C ILE A 172 0.23 20.18 -12.51
N PRO A 173 1.20 20.61 -13.34
CA PRO A 173 2.13 21.66 -12.96
C PRO A 173 1.42 22.96 -12.57
N PRO A 174 1.89 23.68 -11.54
CA PRO A 174 1.31 24.96 -11.14
C PRO A 174 1.24 25.98 -12.29
N GLY A 175 0.11 26.69 -12.42
CA GLY A 175 -0.10 27.68 -13.45
C GLY A 175 -0.52 27.14 -14.82
N VAL A 176 -0.62 25.84 -14.99
CA VAL A 176 -1.17 25.22 -16.20
C VAL A 176 -2.69 25.14 -16.06
N PRO A 177 -3.51 25.76 -16.95
CA PRO A 177 -4.97 25.78 -16.84
C PRO A 177 -5.59 24.45 -17.34
N VAL A 178 -5.22 23.38 -16.66
CA VAL A 178 -5.78 22.04 -16.78
C VAL A 178 -6.35 21.65 -15.42
N HIS A 179 -7.56 21.13 -15.39
CA HIS A 179 -8.28 20.85 -14.15
C HIS A 179 -8.79 19.41 -14.13
N ALA A 180 -8.80 18.80 -12.95
CA ALA A 180 -9.37 17.48 -12.73
C ALA A 180 -10.24 17.49 -11.47
N PHE A 181 -11.47 16.98 -11.59
CA PHE A 181 -12.40 16.87 -10.46
C PHE A 181 -13.32 15.66 -10.59
N SER A 182 -14.05 15.38 -9.53
CA SER A 182 -15.09 14.35 -9.52
C SER A 182 -16.47 14.99 -9.50
N PHE A 183 -17.47 14.32 -10.09
CA PHE A 183 -18.85 14.76 -10.07
C PHE A 183 -19.76 13.66 -9.56
N VAL A 184 -20.53 13.92 -8.49
CA VAL A 184 -21.55 13.02 -7.92
C VAL A 184 -22.91 13.44 -8.47
N PRO A 185 -23.54 12.67 -9.35
CA PRO A 185 -24.74 13.12 -10.08
C PRO A 185 -26.04 13.15 -9.24
N GLY A 186 -26.03 12.61 -8.01
CA GLY A 186 -27.26 12.30 -7.28
C GLY A 186 -27.96 11.06 -7.85
N ILE A 187 -29.21 10.86 -7.49
CA ILE A 187 -30.02 9.75 -8.03
C ILE A 187 -30.81 10.28 -9.24
N VAL A 188 -30.36 9.88 -10.42
CA VAL A 188 -30.84 10.40 -11.71
C VAL A 188 -31.79 9.44 -12.39
N ASP A 189 -32.91 9.95 -12.93
CA ASP A 189 -33.91 9.19 -13.66
C ASP A 189 -33.37 8.67 -15.01
N THR A 190 -32.81 7.49 -14.98
CA THR A 190 -32.11 6.90 -16.12
C THR A 190 -32.51 5.45 -16.34
N PRO A 191 -32.35 4.92 -17.57
CA PRO A 191 -32.52 3.49 -17.83
C PRO A 191 -31.64 2.57 -16.95
N LEU A 192 -30.54 3.07 -16.38
CA LEU A 192 -29.74 2.31 -15.43
C LEU A 192 -30.54 2.00 -14.15
N ILE A 193 -31.26 2.99 -13.63
CA ILE A 193 -32.07 2.84 -12.42
C ILE A 193 -33.23 1.86 -12.68
N HIS A 194 -33.99 2.07 -13.77
CA HIS A 194 -35.21 1.32 -14.03
C HIS A 194 -34.98 -0.08 -14.60
N ASP A 195 -34.02 -0.23 -15.51
CA ASP A 195 -33.83 -1.49 -16.24
C ASP A 195 -32.80 -2.42 -15.58
N VAL A 196 -31.92 -1.89 -14.70
CA VAL A 196 -30.80 -2.64 -14.17
C VAL A 196 -30.76 -2.64 -12.65
N LEU A 197 -30.59 -1.47 -12.03
CA LEU A 197 -30.29 -1.37 -10.60
C LEU A 197 -31.49 -1.83 -9.74
N VAL A 198 -32.65 -1.20 -9.94
CA VAL A 198 -33.84 -1.48 -9.13
C VAL A 198 -34.35 -2.92 -9.31
N PRO A 199 -34.43 -3.47 -10.52
CA PRO A 199 -34.78 -4.88 -10.71
C PRO A 199 -33.83 -5.86 -10.02
N GLN A 200 -32.51 -5.63 -10.09
CA GLN A 200 -31.55 -6.47 -9.39
C GLN A 200 -31.67 -6.33 -7.86
N MET A 201 -31.85 -5.10 -7.34
CA MET A 201 -32.11 -4.89 -5.93
C MET A 201 -33.40 -5.58 -5.45
N SER A 202 -34.47 -5.47 -6.23
CA SER A 202 -35.75 -6.13 -5.95
C SER A 202 -35.58 -7.65 -5.84
N GLN A 203 -34.85 -8.24 -6.75
CA GLN A 203 -34.57 -9.69 -6.73
C GLN A 203 -33.73 -10.10 -5.52
N VAL A 204 -32.71 -9.33 -5.13
CA VAL A 204 -31.83 -9.66 -4.01
C VAL A 204 -32.48 -9.39 -2.66
N MET A 205 -33.24 -8.29 -2.54
CA MET A 205 -33.84 -7.86 -1.27
C MET A 205 -35.26 -8.41 -1.04
N GLY A 206 -35.91 -8.92 -2.07
CA GLY A 206 -37.31 -9.37 -1.99
C GLY A 206 -38.30 -8.22 -1.82
N LEU A 207 -37.93 -6.99 -2.16
CA LEU A 207 -38.78 -5.79 -2.02
C LEU A 207 -39.40 -5.42 -3.37
N PRO A 208 -40.65 -4.89 -3.39
CA PRO A 208 -41.29 -4.38 -4.60
C PRO A 208 -40.50 -3.23 -5.24
N VAL A 209 -40.55 -3.14 -6.58
CA VAL A 209 -39.81 -2.14 -7.37
C VAL A 209 -40.23 -0.70 -7.01
N ASP A 210 -41.53 -0.47 -6.82
CA ASP A 210 -42.08 0.83 -6.43
C ASP A 210 -41.61 1.32 -5.04
N VAL A 211 -41.47 0.39 -4.09
CA VAL A 211 -40.92 0.68 -2.76
C VAL A 211 -39.45 1.08 -2.86
N LEU A 212 -38.66 0.37 -3.67
CA LEU A 212 -37.25 0.69 -3.88
C LEU A 212 -37.07 2.03 -4.62
N LEU A 213 -37.89 2.30 -5.64
CA LEU A 213 -37.86 3.57 -6.36
C LEU A 213 -38.21 4.74 -5.43
N ALA A 214 -39.24 4.60 -4.61
CA ALA A 214 -39.62 5.62 -3.63
C ALA A 214 -38.50 5.87 -2.59
N GLY A 215 -37.80 4.82 -2.16
CA GLY A 215 -36.66 4.93 -1.26
C GLY A 215 -35.43 5.58 -1.90
N LEU A 216 -35.20 5.38 -3.18
CA LEU A 216 -34.10 6.00 -3.93
C LEU A 216 -34.39 7.47 -4.31
N ALA A 217 -35.65 7.87 -4.38
CA ALA A 217 -36.09 9.19 -4.86
C ALA A 217 -35.83 10.32 -3.83
N GLN A 218 -34.71 10.28 -3.12
CA GLN A 218 -34.32 11.27 -2.10
C GLN A 218 -33.08 12.06 -2.53
N ASN A 219 -33.29 13.07 -3.37
CA ASN A 219 -32.24 14.01 -3.72
C ASN A 219 -32.34 15.28 -2.87
N PRO A 220 -31.23 15.86 -2.38
CA PRO A 220 -31.25 17.09 -1.61
C PRO A 220 -31.96 18.25 -2.33
N GLY A 221 -33.05 18.74 -1.76
CA GLY A 221 -33.82 19.87 -2.33
C GLY A 221 -34.56 19.57 -3.64
N TYR A 222 -34.65 18.30 -4.05
CA TYR A 222 -35.35 17.89 -5.27
C TYR A 222 -36.31 16.71 -4.98
N PRO A 223 -37.61 16.84 -5.24
CA PRO A 223 -38.57 15.77 -5.01
C PRO A 223 -38.46 14.72 -6.13
N GLY A 224 -38.02 13.51 -5.77
CA GLY A 224 -37.92 12.39 -6.69
C GLY A 224 -36.55 12.22 -7.37
N LEU A 225 -36.53 11.46 -8.46
CA LEU A 225 -35.34 11.24 -9.28
C LEU A 225 -35.02 12.50 -10.08
N LEU A 226 -33.72 12.86 -10.13
CA LEU A 226 -33.27 14.04 -10.89
C LEU A 226 -33.34 13.77 -12.41
N PRO A 227 -33.96 14.61 -13.24
CA PRO A 227 -33.93 14.46 -14.69
C PRO A 227 -32.50 14.46 -15.24
N PRO A 228 -32.15 13.61 -16.21
CA PRO A 228 -30.83 13.57 -16.84
C PRO A 228 -30.37 14.93 -17.38
N ASP A 229 -31.29 15.73 -17.91
CA ASP A 229 -30.98 17.05 -18.42
C ASP A 229 -30.60 18.06 -17.35
N HIS A 230 -31.22 18.00 -16.17
CA HIS A 230 -30.83 18.85 -15.04
C HIS A 230 -29.44 18.44 -14.53
N CYS A 231 -29.17 17.14 -14.40
CA CYS A 231 -27.87 16.64 -14.03
C CYS A 231 -26.78 17.04 -15.02
N ALA A 232 -27.04 16.89 -16.33
CA ALA A 232 -26.11 17.28 -17.40
C ALA A 232 -25.85 18.78 -17.43
N THR A 233 -26.90 19.62 -17.23
CA THR A 233 -26.76 21.07 -17.15
C THR A 233 -25.85 21.49 -16.02
N ALA A 234 -26.01 20.90 -14.84
CA ALA A 234 -25.14 21.15 -13.70
C ALA A 234 -23.70 20.68 -13.96
N LEU A 235 -23.51 19.49 -14.54
CA LEU A 235 -22.17 19.00 -14.91
C LEU A 235 -21.49 19.96 -15.90
N VAL A 236 -22.20 20.42 -16.92
CA VAL A 236 -21.66 21.34 -17.92
C VAL A 236 -21.34 22.71 -17.29
N TYR A 237 -22.12 23.16 -16.31
CA TYR A 237 -21.76 24.33 -15.51
C TYR A 237 -20.43 24.12 -14.76
N CYS A 238 -20.27 23.01 -14.08
CA CYS A 238 -19.00 22.69 -13.40
C CYS A 238 -17.82 22.60 -14.37
N LEU A 239 -18.04 22.10 -15.60
CA LEU A 239 -17.01 22.08 -16.66
C LEU A 239 -16.60 23.49 -17.10
N ALA A 240 -17.54 24.43 -17.17
CA ALA A 240 -17.25 25.82 -17.52
C ALA A 240 -16.52 26.57 -16.40
N HIS A 241 -16.69 26.15 -15.16
CA HIS A 241 -16.07 26.71 -13.95
C HIS A 241 -15.07 25.73 -13.31
N ALA A 242 -14.35 24.94 -14.14
CA ALA A 242 -13.54 23.83 -13.68
C ALA A 242 -12.43 24.21 -12.67
N GLU A 243 -11.98 25.46 -12.68
CA GLU A 243 -11.02 26.00 -11.71
C GLU A 243 -11.59 25.98 -10.28
N GLU A 244 -12.88 26.34 -10.11
CA GLU A 244 -13.54 26.34 -8.79
C GLU A 244 -13.64 24.93 -8.19
N TYR A 245 -13.74 23.90 -9.04
CA TYR A 245 -13.93 22.51 -8.63
C TYR A 245 -12.64 21.67 -8.65
N ASN A 246 -11.50 22.26 -9.03
CA ASN A 246 -10.26 21.50 -9.19
C ASN A 246 -9.88 20.75 -7.89
N ALA A 247 -9.53 19.48 -8.01
CA ALA A 247 -9.25 18.54 -6.91
C ALA A 247 -10.44 18.28 -5.95
N GLN A 248 -11.65 18.76 -6.27
CA GLN A 248 -12.84 18.66 -5.42
C GLN A 248 -13.87 17.64 -5.94
N VAL A 249 -14.95 17.52 -5.21
CA VAL A 249 -16.14 16.77 -5.62
C VAL A 249 -17.27 17.76 -5.83
N ALA A 250 -17.71 17.89 -7.07
CA ALA A 250 -18.87 18.69 -7.44
C ALA A 250 -20.14 17.82 -7.43
N ASP A 251 -21.29 18.46 -7.29
CA ASP A 251 -22.62 17.86 -7.40
C ASP A 251 -23.58 18.75 -8.20
N PRO A 252 -24.76 18.27 -8.58
CA PRO A 252 -25.70 19.07 -9.37
C PRO A 252 -26.48 20.11 -8.55
N PHE A 253 -26.54 19.97 -7.22
CA PHE A 253 -27.50 20.71 -6.41
C PHE A 253 -27.12 22.18 -6.24
N ASP A 254 -25.84 22.49 -6.00
CA ASP A 254 -25.37 23.89 -5.92
C ASP A 254 -25.61 24.67 -7.25
N PRO A 255 -25.19 24.20 -8.44
CA PRO A 255 -25.53 24.85 -9.68
C PRO A 255 -27.04 25.00 -9.94
N LEU A 256 -27.83 23.95 -9.69
CA LEU A 256 -29.27 23.98 -9.92
C LEU A 256 -29.97 24.99 -8.99
N GLN A 257 -29.50 25.13 -7.75
CA GLN A 257 -29.99 26.13 -6.81
C GLN A 257 -29.61 27.56 -7.26
N ARG A 258 -28.37 27.77 -7.69
CA ARG A 258 -27.91 29.09 -8.22
C ARG A 258 -28.75 29.54 -9.41
N PHE A 259 -29.26 28.62 -10.22
CA PHE A 259 -30.13 28.93 -11.38
C PHE A 259 -31.62 28.91 -11.06
N GLY A 260 -32.04 28.72 -9.82
CA GLY A 260 -33.42 28.67 -9.42
C GLY A 260 -34.24 27.49 -9.96
N VAL A 261 -33.55 26.43 -10.45
CA VAL A 261 -34.18 25.19 -10.91
C VAL A 261 -34.64 24.38 -9.70
N ILE A 262 -33.92 24.49 -8.59
CA ILE A 262 -34.27 23.94 -7.30
C ILE A 262 -34.53 25.10 -6.34
N SER A 263 -35.71 25.18 -5.78
CA SER A 263 -36.00 26.09 -4.67
C SER A 263 -35.86 25.33 -3.36
N VAL A 264 -34.83 25.64 -2.56
CA VAL A 264 -34.90 25.36 -1.15
C VAL A 264 -35.97 26.26 -0.59
N PRO A 265 -37.04 25.79 0.08
CA PRO A 265 -38.01 26.67 0.71
C PRO A 265 -37.26 27.58 1.68
N LYS A 266 -37.21 28.88 1.40
CA LYS A 266 -36.85 29.88 2.40
C LYS A 266 -37.92 29.74 3.48
N LEU A 267 -37.52 29.31 4.67
CA LEU A 267 -38.31 29.46 5.88
C LEU A 267 -38.48 30.98 6.08
N GLU A 268 -39.55 31.57 5.53
CA GLU A 268 -39.97 32.90 5.92
C GLU A 268 -40.39 32.82 7.40
N ALA A 269 -39.59 33.44 8.24
CA ALA A 269 -39.91 33.64 9.64
C ALA A 269 -41.07 34.63 9.72
N GLY A 270 -42.30 34.14 9.61
CA GLY A 270 -43.44 35.02 9.81
C GLY A 270 -44.79 34.57 9.30
N ASN A 271 -45.20 33.33 9.38
CA ASN A 271 -46.59 32.88 9.42
C ASN A 271 -46.75 31.36 9.65
N LEU A 272 -46.03 30.82 10.59
CA LEU A 272 -46.34 29.53 11.16
C LEU A 272 -47.28 29.78 12.35
N ARG A 273 -48.60 29.70 12.15
CA ARG A 273 -49.46 29.27 13.21
C ARG A 273 -48.94 27.94 13.71
N ALA A 274 -48.55 27.93 14.95
CA ALA A 274 -48.03 26.79 15.68
C ALA A 274 -49.03 25.61 15.63
N ILE A 275 -48.92 24.82 14.58
CA ILE A 275 -49.35 23.45 14.53
C ILE A 275 -48.06 22.65 14.54
N ASP A 276 -47.68 22.19 15.68
CA ASP A 276 -46.79 21.09 16.07
C ASP A 276 -45.79 20.48 15.04
N VAL A 277 -45.51 21.18 13.95
CA VAL A 277 -44.47 20.85 12.98
C VAL A 277 -43.08 21.07 13.61
N ALA A 278 -42.95 22.04 14.51
CA ALA A 278 -41.72 22.28 15.25
C ALA A 278 -41.41 21.13 16.23
N GLY A 279 -42.43 20.48 16.76
CA GLY A 279 -42.27 19.28 17.61
C GLY A 279 -41.87 18.05 16.81
N ALA A 280 -42.51 17.80 15.65
CA ALA A 280 -42.22 16.67 14.79
C ALA A 280 -40.85 16.83 14.10
N VAL A 281 -40.54 18.00 13.53
CA VAL A 281 -39.24 18.32 12.93
C VAL A 281 -38.14 18.34 14.00
N SER A 282 -38.41 18.84 15.21
CA SER A 282 -37.45 18.80 16.32
C SER A 282 -37.19 17.38 16.82
N GLN A 283 -38.21 16.51 16.79
CA GLN A 283 -38.06 15.10 17.15
C GLN A 283 -37.32 14.30 16.08
N GLU A 284 -37.60 14.55 14.83
CA GLU A 284 -36.92 13.91 13.70
C GLU A 284 -35.48 14.39 13.57
N ILE A 285 -35.21 15.68 13.74
CA ILE A 285 -33.84 16.23 13.80
C ILE A 285 -33.10 15.70 15.04
N LYS A 286 -33.74 15.59 16.19
CA LYS A 286 -33.17 14.95 17.39
C LYS A 286 -32.83 13.49 17.13
N TYR A 287 -33.70 12.75 16.48
CA TYR A 287 -33.47 11.35 16.13
C TYR A 287 -32.32 11.21 15.14
N TYR A 288 -32.25 12.07 14.11
CA TYR A 288 -31.15 12.15 13.16
C TYR A 288 -29.81 12.56 13.81
N LEU A 289 -29.83 13.58 14.66
CA LEU A 289 -28.66 14.02 15.42
C LEU A 289 -28.19 12.95 16.41
N GLN A 290 -29.11 12.27 17.07
CA GLN A 290 -28.81 11.14 17.95
C GLN A 290 -28.17 10.00 17.15
N GLY A 291 -28.76 9.61 16.01
CA GLY A 291 -28.22 8.59 15.11
C GLY A 291 -26.84 8.94 14.53
N LEU A 292 -26.60 10.22 14.21
CA LEU A 292 -25.28 10.69 13.80
C LEU A 292 -24.27 10.68 14.95
N THR A 293 -24.70 11.01 16.16
CA THR A 293 -23.86 10.96 17.36
C THR A 293 -23.48 9.53 17.70
N ASP A 294 -24.45 8.62 17.65
CA ASP A 294 -24.24 7.19 17.89
C ASP A 294 -23.34 6.56 16.82
N LEU A 295 -23.53 6.94 15.55
CA LEU A 295 -22.68 6.51 14.43
C LEU A 295 -21.25 7.05 14.57
N ASN A 296 -21.08 8.31 14.93
CA ASN A 296 -19.76 8.89 15.19
C ASN A 296 -19.06 8.18 16.36
N HIS A 297 -19.80 7.90 17.44
CA HIS A 297 -19.25 7.19 18.58
C HIS A 297 -18.87 5.73 18.25
N ASP A 298 -19.66 5.05 17.40
CA ASP A 298 -19.31 3.71 16.90
C ASP A 298 -18.08 3.76 15.97
N LEU A 299 -18.00 4.78 15.09
CA LEU A 299 -16.85 5.00 14.21
C LEU A 299 -15.57 5.32 15.00
N GLU A 300 -15.66 6.17 16.04
CA GLU A 300 -14.53 6.47 16.92
C GLU A 300 -14.04 5.19 17.63
N LYS A 301 -14.94 4.40 18.21
CA LYS A 301 -14.59 3.10 18.82
C LYS A 301 -13.93 2.15 17.81
N ARG A 302 -14.44 2.07 16.57
CA ARG A 302 -13.86 1.23 15.52
C ARG A 302 -12.48 1.72 15.09
N ILE A 303 -12.28 3.03 15.01
CA ILE A 303 -10.99 3.65 14.72
C ILE A 303 -10.01 3.32 15.84
N ASP A 304 -10.40 3.47 17.10
CA ASP A 304 -9.54 3.17 18.24
C ASP A 304 -9.16 1.68 18.30
N VAL A 305 -10.11 0.78 18.13
CA VAL A 305 -9.86 -0.67 18.06
C VAL A 305 -8.90 -0.99 16.90
N ARG A 306 -9.18 -0.47 15.73
CA ARG A 306 -8.35 -0.75 14.54
C ARG A 306 -6.96 -0.15 14.63
N THR A 307 -6.85 1.04 15.23
CA THR A 307 -5.56 1.69 15.48
C THR A 307 -4.74 0.87 16.47
N HIS A 308 -5.37 0.38 17.53
CA HIS A 308 -4.72 -0.50 18.50
C HIS A 308 -4.25 -1.83 17.87
N GLU A 309 -5.12 -2.49 17.09
CA GLU A 309 -4.76 -3.72 16.35
C GLU A 309 -3.56 -3.50 15.43
N LEU A 310 -3.56 -2.40 14.64
CA LEU A 310 -2.46 -2.04 13.76
C LEU A 310 -1.16 -1.74 14.52
N GLN A 311 -1.24 -1.09 15.68
CA GLN A 311 -0.07 -0.86 16.53
C GLN A 311 0.51 -2.16 17.07
N VAL A 312 -0.33 -3.09 17.54
CA VAL A 312 0.09 -4.40 18.02
C VAL A 312 0.72 -5.22 16.88
N GLU A 313 0.10 -5.24 15.71
CA GLU A 313 0.62 -5.97 14.55
C GLU A 313 1.93 -5.37 14.04
N ARG A 314 2.04 -4.05 14.02
CA ARG A 314 3.28 -3.34 13.69
C ARG A 314 4.39 -3.65 14.69
N ALA A 315 4.12 -3.57 15.98
CA ALA A 315 5.08 -3.91 17.03
C ALA A 315 5.54 -5.38 16.93
N ARG A 316 4.61 -6.30 16.64
CA ARG A 316 4.94 -7.72 16.41
C ARG A 316 5.81 -7.90 15.17
N SER A 317 5.49 -7.23 14.07
CA SER A 317 6.29 -7.27 12.84
C SER A 317 7.69 -6.70 13.06
N GLU A 318 7.80 -5.58 13.79
CA GLU A 318 9.09 -4.98 14.16
C GLU A 318 9.92 -5.90 15.05
N SER A 319 9.31 -6.52 16.06
CA SER A 319 9.97 -7.50 16.92
C SER A 319 10.52 -8.69 16.14
N LEU A 320 9.74 -9.22 15.20
CA LEU A 320 10.19 -10.33 14.32
C LEU A 320 11.37 -9.91 13.43
N LEU A 321 11.39 -8.70 12.92
CA LEU A 321 12.51 -8.18 12.12
C LEU A 321 13.78 -8.01 12.95
N LEU A 322 13.65 -7.49 14.16
CA LEU A 322 14.78 -7.31 15.11
C LEU A 322 15.33 -8.63 15.67
N ASN A 323 14.56 -9.72 15.59
CA ASN A 323 15.08 -11.06 15.91
C ASN A 323 15.96 -11.65 14.78
N ILE A 324 15.95 -11.05 13.59
CA ILE A 324 16.68 -11.53 12.43
C ILE A 324 17.86 -10.62 12.08
N LEU A 325 17.72 -9.31 12.32
CA LEU A 325 18.69 -8.30 11.92
C LEU A 325 19.02 -7.36 13.08
N PRO A 326 20.28 -6.92 13.20
CA PRO A 326 20.64 -5.89 14.17
C PRO A 326 19.82 -4.61 13.95
N PRO A 327 19.43 -3.87 15.03
CA PRO A 327 18.56 -2.70 14.93
C PRO A 327 19.01 -1.64 13.91
N PRO A 328 20.31 -1.24 13.84
CA PRO A 328 20.75 -0.25 12.86
C PRO A 328 20.60 -0.72 11.40
N ILE A 329 20.76 -2.01 11.18
CA ILE A 329 20.63 -2.62 9.84
C ILE A 329 19.15 -2.74 9.44
N ALA A 330 18.29 -3.13 10.38
CA ALA A 330 16.85 -3.17 10.16
C ALA A 330 16.29 -1.78 9.79
N GLU A 331 16.78 -0.72 10.42
CA GLU A 331 16.34 0.64 10.13
C GLU A 331 16.75 1.11 8.71
N ARG A 332 17.98 0.82 8.29
CA ARG A 332 18.46 1.13 6.93
C ARG A 332 17.64 0.40 5.85
N LEU A 333 17.28 -0.85 6.10
CA LEU A 333 16.39 -1.61 5.20
C LEU A 333 14.97 -1.02 5.14
N LYS A 334 14.42 -0.57 6.28
CA LYS A 334 13.12 0.13 6.31
C LYS A 334 13.15 1.44 5.51
N GLN A 335 14.30 2.12 5.48
CA GLN A 335 14.52 3.33 4.67
C GLN A 335 14.73 3.03 3.18
N GLY A 336 14.72 1.75 2.78
CA GLY A 336 14.78 1.33 1.38
C GLY A 336 16.21 1.20 0.83
N GLU A 337 17.23 1.11 1.69
CA GLU A 337 18.60 0.86 1.25
C GLU A 337 18.72 -0.55 0.66
N ALA A 338 19.00 -0.62 -0.66
CA ALA A 338 18.93 -1.88 -1.41
C ALA A 338 20.14 -2.79 -1.20
N MET A 339 21.27 -2.25 -0.75
CA MET A 339 22.52 -2.99 -0.54
C MET A 339 23.26 -2.40 0.67
N ILE A 340 23.37 -3.19 1.71
CA ILE A 340 24.12 -2.83 2.92
C ILE A 340 25.41 -3.63 2.93
N ALA A 341 26.56 -2.96 2.85
CA ALA A 341 27.88 -3.56 2.92
C ALA A 341 28.86 -2.54 3.54
N ASP A 342 29.13 -2.71 4.81
CA ASP A 342 29.96 -1.79 5.60
C ASP A 342 31.31 -2.44 5.91
N ARG A 343 32.38 -1.68 5.77
CA ARG A 343 33.73 -2.09 6.13
C ARG A 343 34.06 -1.64 7.53
N TYR A 344 34.52 -2.57 8.34
CA TYR A 344 35.01 -2.35 9.69
C TYR A 344 36.50 -2.67 9.73
N GLU A 345 37.33 -1.70 10.06
CA GLU A 345 38.80 -1.87 10.08
C GLU A 345 39.26 -2.76 11.23
N GLN A 346 38.45 -2.84 12.29
CA GLN A 346 38.74 -3.65 13.44
C GLN A 346 37.46 -4.30 13.99
N ALA A 347 37.41 -5.61 13.93
CA ALA A 347 36.39 -6.44 14.56
C ALA A 347 37.07 -7.67 15.19
N THR A 348 36.46 -8.24 16.22
CA THR A 348 36.92 -9.49 16.80
C THR A 348 35.88 -10.56 16.56
N VAL A 349 36.28 -11.59 15.81
CA VAL A 349 35.42 -12.72 15.44
C VAL A 349 35.75 -13.92 16.32
N LEU A 350 34.71 -14.56 16.86
CA LEU A 350 34.77 -15.77 17.65
C LEU A 350 33.96 -16.85 16.95
N PHE A 351 34.57 -18.06 16.84
CA PHE A 351 33.87 -19.30 16.53
C PHE A 351 33.94 -20.22 17.75
N ALA A 352 32.80 -20.75 18.15
CA ALA A 352 32.71 -21.76 19.21
C ALA A 352 32.02 -23.02 18.64
N ASP A 353 32.73 -24.12 18.65
CA ASP A 353 32.29 -25.43 18.16
C ASP A 353 32.13 -26.42 19.33
N ILE A 354 31.26 -27.41 19.16
CA ILE A 354 31.00 -28.40 20.18
C ILE A 354 31.77 -29.69 19.84
N ALA A 355 32.95 -29.84 20.41
CA ALA A 355 33.77 -31.03 20.20
C ALA A 355 33.01 -32.31 20.57
N ASN A 356 33.15 -33.35 19.74
CA ASN A 356 32.47 -34.65 19.83
C ASN A 356 30.97 -34.63 19.54
N PHE A 357 30.41 -33.52 19.04
CA PHE A 357 28.97 -33.42 18.71
C PHE A 357 28.58 -34.30 17.52
N THR A 358 29.35 -34.31 16.43
CA THR A 358 29.06 -35.11 15.24
C THR A 358 28.92 -36.62 15.51
N PRO A 359 29.84 -37.29 16.23
CA PRO A 359 29.65 -38.67 16.62
C PRO A 359 28.48 -38.89 17.60
N LEU A 360 28.17 -37.92 18.44
CA LEU A 360 27.06 -37.97 19.38
C LEU A 360 25.72 -37.82 18.65
N SER A 361 25.58 -36.85 17.77
CA SER A 361 24.35 -36.60 17.01
C SER A 361 23.93 -37.78 16.13
N ALA A 362 24.89 -38.56 15.62
CA ALA A 362 24.62 -39.78 14.86
C ALA A 362 23.98 -40.91 15.70
N ARG A 363 24.02 -40.82 17.04
CA ARG A 363 23.47 -41.82 17.98
C ARG A 363 22.18 -41.36 18.64
N LEU A 364 21.78 -40.10 18.48
CA LEU A 364 20.60 -39.53 19.10
C LEU A 364 19.46 -39.40 18.08
N VAL A 365 18.23 -39.39 18.57
CA VAL A 365 17.08 -39.02 17.74
C VAL A 365 17.13 -37.51 17.39
N PRO A 366 16.67 -37.12 16.21
CA PRO A 366 16.79 -35.72 15.73
C PRO A 366 16.25 -34.65 16.70
N GLU A 367 15.14 -34.93 17.36
CA GLU A 367 14.50 -34.02 18.32
C GLU A 367 15.43 -33.76 19.51
N ARG A 368 16.13 -34.78 19.98
CA ARG A 368 17.06 -34.66 21.10
C ARG A 368 18.32 -33.86 20.73
N VAL A 369 18.77 -34.00 19.48
CA VAL A 369 19.87 -33.18 18.93
C VAL A 369 19.51 -31.71 18.95
N VAL A 370 18.32 -31.36 18.47
CA VAL A 370 17.84 -29.96 18.45
C VAL A 370 17.69 -29.42 19.88
N GLU A 371 17.14 -30.22 20.82
CA GLU A 371 16.98 -29.81 22.23
C GLU A 371 18.31 -29.49 22.90
N ILE A 372 19.36 -30.29 22.63
CA ILE A 372 20.69 -30.06 23.18
C ILE A 372 21.31 -28.78 22.59
N LEU A 373 21.23 -28.61 21.28
CA LEU A 373 21.74 -27.42 20.60
C LEU A 373 21.02 -26.16 21.08
N ASP A 374 19.70 -26.22 21.21
CA ASP A 374 18.88 -25.09 21.69
C ASP A 374 19.31 -24.69 23.10
N GLN A 375 19.51 -25.63 24.02
CA GLN A 375 19.95 -25.32 25.37
C GLN A 375 21.35 -24.71 25.40
N ILE A 376 22.30 -25.22 24.60
CA ILE A 376 23.66 -24.68 24.52
C ILE A 376 23.67 -23.30 23.91
N PHE A 377 23.01 -23.13 22.77
CA PHE A 377 23.00 -21.84 22.08
C PHE A 377 22.21 -20.77 22.82
N SER A 378 21.14 -21.12 23.52
CA SER A 378 20.42 -20.18 24.41
C SER A 378 21.30 -19.72 25.58
N ALA A 379 22.14 -20.59 26.12
CA ALA A 379 23.13 -20.19 27.13
C ALA A 379 24.19 -19.27 26.54
N PHE A 380 24.66 -19.52 25.32
CA PHE A 380 25.61 -18.68 24.62
C PHE A 380 24.97 -17.31 24.23
N ASP A 381 23.73 -17.30 23.75
CA ASP A 381 22.97 -16.07 23.44
C ASP A 381 22.86 -15.17 24.69
N SER A 382 22.65 -15.77 25.87
CA SER A 382 22.59 -15.03 27.14
C SER A 382 23.96 -14.42 27.52
N ILE A 383 25.06 -15.09 27.22
CA ILE A 383 26.42 -14.59 27.45
C ILE A 383 26.70 -13.45 26.46
N VAL A 384 26.47 -13.68 25.18
CA VAL A 384 26.69 -12.71 24.10
C VAL A 384 25.92 -11.40 24.35
N GLY A 385 24.64 -11.52 24.79
CA GLY A 385 23.82 -10.35 25.14
C GLY A 385 24.36 -9.54 26.31
N ARG A 386 24.92 -10.18 27.36
CA ARG A 386 25.54 -9.45 28.50
C ARG A 386 26.78 -8.66 28.11
N TYR A 387 27.53 -9.12 27.11
CA TYR A 387 28.72 -8.45 26.61
C TYR A 387 28.43 -7.53 25.42
N GLU A 388 27.16 -7.34 25.03
CA GLU A 388 26.73 -6.50 23.90
C GLU A 388 27.43 -6.88 22.59
N LEU A 389 27.63 -8.18 22.37
CA LEU A 389 28.22 -8.74 21.16
C LEU A 389 27.11 -9.14 20.17
N GLU A 390 27.46 -9.23 18.89
CA GLU A 390 26.51 -9.61 17.84
C GLU A 390 26.66 -11.08 17.48
N LYS A 391 25.59 -11.85 17.62
CA LYS A 391 25.49 -13.20 17.09
C LYS A 391 25.23 -13.14 15.59
N ILE A 392 26.11 -13.71 14.80
CA ILE A 392 25.96 -13.70 13.34
C ILE A 392 25.12 -14.87 12.85
N LYS A 393 25.52 -16.09 13.20
CA LYS A 393 24.82 -17.33 12.79
C LYS A 393 25.32 -18.54 13.55
N THR A 394 24.57 -19.63 13.39
CA THR A 394 25.03 -20.98 13.71
C THR A 394 25.25 -21.77 12.41
N ILE A 395 26.29 -22.62 12.37
CA ILE A 395 26.62 -23.48 11.23
C ILE A 395 26.75 -24.90 11.80
N GLY A 396 25.64 -25.64 11.75
CA GLY A 396 25.59 -26.94 12.44
C GLY A 396 25.73 -26.78 13.95
N ASP A 397 26.80 -27.30 14.52
CA ASP A 397 27.20 -27.23 15.92
C ASP A 397 28.17 -26.07 16.23
N SER A 398 28.51 -25.26 15.24
CA SER A 398 29.37 -24.08 15.38
C SER A 398 28.55 -22.80 15.56
N TYR A 399 28.97 -21.96 16.51
CA TYR A 399 28.32 -20.70 16.89
C TYR A 399 29.28 -19.55 16.61
N MET A 400 28.84 -18.58 15.77
CA MET A 400 29.65 -17.44 15.31
C MET A 400 29.19 -16.14 15.95
N VAL A 401 30.12 -15.41 16.57
CA VAL A 401 29.91 -14.13 17.25
C VAL A 401 30.95 -13.12 16.80
N VAL A 402 30.59 -11.85 16.86
CA VAL A 402 31.51 -10.75 16.59
C VAL A 402 31.33 -9.60 17.59
N GLY A 403 32.43 -8.94 17.90
CA GLY A 403 32.45 -7.68 18.63
C GLY A 403 33.00 -6.55 17.76
N GLY A 404 32.48 -5.33 17.94
CA GLY A 404 32.91 -4.13 17.22
C GLY A 404 32.04 -3.76 16.03
N LEU A 405 30.91 -4.43 15.83
CA LEU A 405 29.90 -4.14 14.83
C LEU A 405 28.50 -4.64 15.25
N PRO A 406 27.41 -4.13 14.73
CA PRO A 406 27.33 -2.99 13.82
C PRO A 406 27.69 -1.67 14.54
N ASN A 407 27.61 -1.66 15.86
CA ASN A 407 28.05 -0.54 16.69
C ASN A 407 29.55 -0.67 16.98
N THR A 408 30.31 0.35 16.64
CA THR A 408 31.74 0.37 16.93
C THR A 408 31.98 0.53 18.44
N MET A 409 32.83 -0.33 19.00
CA MET A 409 33.28 -0.29 20.39
C MET A 409 34.78 -0.55 20.47
N THR A 410 35.47 0.15 21.32
CA THR A 410 36.96 0.09 21.44
C THR A 410 37.42 -1.15 22.22
N ASP A 411 36.58 -1.66 23.13
CA ASP A 411 36.84 -2.78 24.03
C ASP A 411 36.29 -4.12 23.48
N HIS A 412 35.93 -4.18 22.17
CA HIS A 412 35.32 -5.36 21.55
C HIS A 412 36.15 -6.65 21.73
N THR A 413 37.49 -6.55 21.70
CA THR A 413 38.36 -7.72 21.87
C THR A 413 38.30 -8.25 23.31
N GLU A 414 38.27 -7.39 24.29
CA GLU A 414 38.13 -7.74 25.69
C GLU A 414 36.77 -8.40 25.97
N ARG A 415 35.69 -7.83 25.46
CA ARG A 415 34.33 -8.38 25.62
C ARG A 415 34.21 -9.77 25.00
N VAL A 416 34.76 -9.99 23.80
CA VAL A 416 34.79 -11.30 23.15
C VAL A 416 35.60 -12.30 23.95
N ALA A 417 36.75 -11.90 24.48
CA ALA A 417 37.61 -12.78 25.31
C ALA A 417 36.90 -13.19 26.63
N ARG A 418 36.25 -12.25 27.31
CA ARG A 418 35.45 -12.54 28.53
C ARG A 418 34.25 -13.46 28.22
N ALA A 419 33.54 -13.23 27.12
CA ALA A 419 32.45 -14.09 26.67
C ALA A 419 32.94 -15.51 26.41
N ALA A 420 34.09 -15.68 25.75
CA ALA A 420 34.68 -16.98 25.49
C ALA A 420 35.04 -17.74 26.80
N LEU A 421 35.59 -17.00 27.79
CA LEU A 421 35.91 -17.59 29.12
C LEU A 421 34.66 -18.03 29.88
N GLU A 422 33.50 -17.42 29.66
CA GLU A 422 32.22 -17.85 30.24
C GLU A 422 31.54 -18.98 29.45
N MET A 423 31.68 -19.02 28.10
CA MET A 423 31.09 -20.05 27.27
C MET A 423 31.60 -21.44 27.58
N THR A 424 32.90 -21.59 27.81
CA THR A 424 33.53 -22.87 28.13
C THR A 424 32.93 -23.54 29.39
N PRO A 425 32.86 -22.90 30.57
CA PRO A 425 32.24 -23.49 31.75
C PRO A 425 30.71 -23.64 31.62
N ALA A 426 30.03 -22.78 30.83
CA ALA A 426 28.61 -22.94 30.57
C ALA A 426 28.30 -24.24 29.82
N LEU A 427 29.05 -24.53 28.74
CA LEU A 427 28.91 -25.81 28.03
C LEU A 427 29.28 -27.00 28.94
N ALA A 428 30.37 -26.91 29.70
CA ALA A 428 30.80 -27.97 30.60
C ALA A 428 29.75 -28.25 31.69
N ARG A 429 29.00 -27.28 32.15
CA ARG A 429 27.86 -27.47 33.06
C ARG A 429 26.74 -28.24 32.37
N ILE A 430 26.30 -27.85 31.17
CA ILE A 430 25.23 -28.51 30.40
C ILE A 430 25.64 -29.96 30.10
N ALA A 431 26.88 -30.19 29.69
CA ALA A 431 27.41 -31.49 29.40
C ALA A 431 27.33 -32.44 30.64
N ARG A 432 27.67 -31.93 31.83
CA ARG A 432 27.56 -32.69 33.09
C ARG A 432 26.11 -32.96 33.49
N GLU A 433 25.24 -31.94 33.40
CA GLU A 433 23.81 -32.08 33.73
C GLU A 433 23.10 -33.13 32.87
N ARG A 434 23.58 -33.33 31.64
CA ARG A 434 22.99 -34.27 30.68
C ARG A 434 23.79 -35.57 30.52
N ASP A 435 24.89 -35.72 31.24
CA ASP A 435 25.83 -36.84 31.12
C ASP A 435 26.30 -37.07 29.67
N LEU A 436 26.74 -35.99 29.01
CA LEU A 436 27.20 -36.00 27.63
C LEU A 436 28.68 -35.65 27.53
N PRO A 437 29.46 -36.32 26.64
CA PRO A 437 30.89 -36.07 26.47
C PRO A 437 31.15 -34.87 25.54
N LEU A 438 30.57 -33.69 25.86
CA LEU A 438 30.69 -32.46 25.07
C LEU A 438 31.73 -31.51 25.68
N ALA A 439 32.45 -30.81 24.82
CA ALA A 439 33.46 -29.83 25.21
C ALA A 439 33.44 -28.64 24.24
N ALA A 440 33.70 -27.42 24.71
CA ALA A 440 33.82 -26.26 23.85
C ALA A 440 35.19 -26.22 23.16
N ARG A 441 35.25 -25.91 21.90
CA ARG A 441 36.45 -25.56 21.16
C ARG A 441 36.25 -24.16 20.58
N ILE A 442 37.04 -23.18 21.03
CA ILE A 442 36.83 -21.79 20.71
C ILE A 442 38.06 -21.21 20.01
N GLY A 443 37.83 -20.51 18.92
CA GLY A 443 38.84 -19.77 18.15
C GLY A 443 38.51 -18.29 18.05
N ILE A 444 39.48 -17.40 18.29
CA ILE A 444 39.31 -15.97 18.25
C ILE A 444 40.39 -15.34 17.37
N HIS A 445 39.94 -14.43 16.48
CA HIS A 445 40.86 -13.61 15.69
C HIS A 445 40.32 -12.17 15.57
N ARG A 446 41.22 -11.20 15.43
CA ARG A 446 40.94 -9.78 15.28
C ARG A 446 41.51 -9.27 13.97
N GLY A 447 40.74 -8.46 13.25
CA GLY A 447 41.16 -7.84 11.99
C GLY A 447 40.00 -7.16 11.26
N PRO A 448 40.23 -6.69 10.02
CA PRO A 448 39.21 -6.05 9.20
C PRO A 448 38.18 -7.04 8.69
N VAL A 449 36.92 -6.61 8.64
CA VAL A 449 35.81 -7.37 8.06
C VAL A 449 34.91 -6.47 7.22
N VAL A 450 34.14 -7.08 6.31
CA VAL A 450 32.98 -6.46 5.68
C VAL A 450 31.75 -7.13 6.26
N ALA A 451 30.81 -6.35 6.77
CA ALA A 451 29.53 -6.82 7.24
C ALA A 451 28.41 -6.29 6.34
N GLY A 452 27.39 -7.10 6.07
CA GLY A 452 26.32 -6.63 5.21
C GLY A 452 25.14 -7.58 5.12
N VAL A 453 24.16 -7.20 4.33
CA VAL A 453 22.95 -7.99 4.09
C VAL A 453 22.96 -8.54 2.69
N ILE A 454 22.83 -9.87 2.57
CA ILE A 454 22.67 -10.57 1.30
C ILE A 454 21.29 -11.18 1.21
N GLY A 455 20.73 -11.14 0.00
CA GLY A 455 19.45 -11.77 -0.36
C GLY A 455 18.34 -10.75 -0.63
N ARG A 456 17.38 -11.15 -1.49
CA ARG A 456 16.18 -10.34 -1.81
C ARG A 456 14.92 -10.84 -1.10
N HIS A 457 14.87 -12.12 -0.72
CA HIS A 457 13.70 -12.76 -0.11
C HIS A 457 13.97 -13.29 1.31
N LYS A 458 15.22 -13.65 1.61
CA LYS A 458 15.66 -14.03 2.95
C LYS A 458 16.90 -13.22 3.25
N PHE A 459 16.73 -12.16 4.02
CA PHE A 459 17.84 -11.32 4.45
C PHE A 459 18.71 -12.09 5.45
N ILE A 460 20.01 -12.12 5.18
CA ILE A 460 21.00 -12.67 6.09
C ILE A 460 22.05 -11.58 6.31
N TYR A 461 22.21 -11.16 7.56
CA TYR A 461 23.34 -10.32 7.97
C TYR A 461 24.53 -11.22 8.22
N ASP A 462 25.61 -11.03 7.48
CA ASP A 462 26.78 -11.89 7.54
C ASP A 462 28.08 -11.10 7.42
N LEU A 463 29.22 -11.79 7.66
CA LEU A 463 30.56 -11.22 7.62
C LEU A 463 31.41 -11.88 6.54
N TRP A 464 32.21 -11.05 5.88
CA TRP A 464 33.20 -11.50 4.89
C TRP A 464 34.56 -10.89 5.19
N GLY A 465 35.59 -11.64 4.85
CA GLY A 465 36.96 -11.21 4.96
C GLY A 465 37.87 -12.32 5.49
N ASP A 466 39.16 -12.08 5.35
CA ASP A 466 40.20 -13.00 5.80
C ASP A 466 40.15 -13.24 7.32
N THR A 467 39.77 -12.23 8.07
CA THR A 467 39.57 -12.29 9.54
C THR A 467 38.60 -13.41 9.94
N VAL A 468 37.51 -13.56 9.23
CA VAL A 468 36.51 -14.61 9.47
C VAL A 468 37.11 -16.00 9.24
N ASN A 469 37.90 -16.14 8.16
CA ASN A 469 38.56 -17.39 7.83
C ASN A 469 39.63 -17.78 8.87
N ILE A 470 40.40 -16.80 9.35
CA ILE A 470 41.41 -17.06 10.38
C ILE A 470 40.75 -17.43 11.71
N ALA A 471 39.70 -16.73 12.14
CA ALA A 471 38.96 -17.07 13.35
C ALA A 471 38.41 -18.53 13.31
N SER A 472 37.79 -18.91 12.18
CA SER A 472 37.34 -20.30 11.97
C SER A 472 38.48 -21.30 12.02
N ARG A 473 39.69 -20.93 11.55
CA ARG A 473 40.85 -21.80 11.62
C ARG A 473 41.47 -21.86 13.01
N MET A 474 41.42 -20.76 13.78
CA MET A 474 41.76 -20.79 15.20
C MET A 474 40.89 -21.81 15.95
N GLU A 475 39.60 -21.86 15.61
CA GLU A 475 38.67 -22.83 16.15
C GLU A 475 39.03 -24.28 15.68
N SER A 476 39.06 -24.54 14.37
CA SER A 476 39.18 -25.88 13.82
C SER A 476 40.53 -26.56 14.10
N HIS A 477 41.59 -25.78 14.32
CA HIS A 477 42.89 -26.27 14.81
C HIS A 477 43.00 -26.20 16.33
N GLY A 478 41.94 -25.77 17.03
CA GLY A 478 41.87 -25.65 18.46
C GLY A 478 41.86 -26.98 19.19
N VAL A 479 41.99 -26.94 20.49
CA VAL A 479 41.91 -28.09 21.41
C VAL A 479 40.61 -28.00 22.20
N ALA A 480 39.93 -29.12 22.42
CA ALA A 480 38.72 -29.16 23.23
C ALA A 480 38.98 -28.58 24.65
N ASN A 481 38.01 -27.82 25.15
CA ASN A 481 38.06 -27.05 26.39
C ASN A 481 39.13 -25.92 26.41
N CYS A 482 39.68 -25.54 25.23
CA CYS A 482 40.63 -24.45 25.14
C CYS A 482 40.09 -23.33 24.25
N ILE A 483 40.48 -22.10 24.55
CA ILE A 483 40.21 -20.90 23.77
C ILE A 483 41.51 -20.53 23.06
N GLN A 484 41.55 -20.76 21.74
CA GLN A 484 42.72 -20.46 20.93
C GLN A 484 42.59 -19.08 20.29
N CYS A 485 43.62 -18.27 20.49
CA CYS A 485 43.71 -16.90 19.98
C CYS A 485 44.86 -16.74 19.00
N SER A 486 44.71 -15.90 18.01
CA SER A 486 45.82 -15.41 17.18
C SER A 486 46.65 -14.38 17.94
N ASP A 487 47.83 -14.11 17.43
CA ASP A 487 48.75 -13.07 17.95
C ASP A 487 48.09 -11.68 18.00
N ALA A 488 47.32 -11.32 16.98
CA ALA A 488 46.58 -10.07 16.95
C ALA A 488 45.55 -9.89 18.10
N VAL A 489 45.04 -10.97 18.67
CA VAL A 489 44.18 -10.95 19.87
C VAL A 489 45.03 -10.80 21.14
N TYR A 490 46.12 -11.52 21.20
CA TYR A 490 47.06 -11.43 22.32
C TYR A 490 47.63 -10.01 22.51
N GLU A 491 48.06 -9.39 21.41
CA GLU A 491 48.57 -8.01 21.42
C GLU A 491 47.49 -6.96 21.75
N ALA A 492 46.24 -7.22 21.44
CA ALA A 492 45.15 -6.28 21.64
C ALA A 492 44.51 -6.32 23.01
N LEU A 493 44.74 -7.35 23.79
CA LEU A 493 44.15 -7.48 25.12
C LEU A 493 44.98 -6.78 26.19
N PRO A 494 44.33 -6.11 27.17
CA PRO A 494 45.01 -5.42 28.23
C PRO A 494 45.74 -6.38 29.17
N GLN A 495 46.70 -5.85 29.94
CA GLN A 495 47.36 -6.61 31.03
C GLN A 495 46.29 -7.06 32.04
N GLY A 496 46.26 -8.35 32.33
CA GLY A 496 45.25 -8.96 33.20
C GLY A 496 44.65 -10.26 32.61
N PHE A 497 44.76 -10.44 31.31
CA PHE A 497 44.41 -11.71 30.67
C PHE A 497 45.60 -12.70 30.73
N VAL A 498 45.31 -13.95 31.06
CA VAL A 498 46.33 -14.98 31.19
C VAL A 498 46.39 -15.83 29.93
N PHE A 499 47.58 -15.91 29.33
CA PHE A 499 47.82 -16.64 28.12
C PHE A 499 48.92 -17.68 28.29
N GLU A 500 48.77 -18.80 27.61
CA GLU A 500 49.80 -19.84 27.42
C GLU A 500 50.18 -19.90 25.95
N SER A 501 51.48 -19.86 25.62
CA SER A 501 51.93 -19.98 24.26
C SER A 501 51.68 -21.41 23.74
N ARG A 502 50.94 -21.54 22.65
CA ARG A 502 50.77 -22.82 21.94
C ARG A 502 51.90 -23.08 20.95
N GLY A 503 52.64 -22.04 20.58
CA GLY A 503 53.57 -22.05 19.46
C GLY A 503 52.92 -21.76 18.12
N SER A 504 53.63 -22.03 17.03
CA SER A 504 53.15 -21.73 15.68
C SER A 504 52.33 -22.90 15.11
N VAL A 505 51.17 -22.57 14.57
CA VAL A 505 50.28 -23.53 13.88
C VAL A 505 50.28 -23.17 12.39
N ASP A 506 50.37 -24.18 11.53
CA ASP A 506 50.27 -23.97 10.07
C ASP A 506 48.81 -23.72 9.68
N ILE A 507 48.53 -22.48 9.30
CA ILE A 507 47.21 -22.05 8.88
C ILE A 507 47.15 -22.02 7.34
N LYS A 508 46.34 -22.88 6.76
CA LYS A 508 46.20 -23.04 5.31
C LYS A 508 46.01 -21.67 4.63
N GLY A 509 46.93 -21.32 3.72
CA GLY A 509 46.93 -20.04 2.99
C GLY A 509 47.57 -18.86 3.75
N LYS A 510 48.10 -19.09 4.98
CA LYS A 510 48.81 -18.09 5.78
C LYS A 510 50.19 -18.57 6.26
N GLY A 511 50.43 -19.86 6.19
CA GLY A 511 51.64 -20.46 6.76
C GLY A 511 51.63 -20.51 8.27
N LEU A 512 52.82 -20.60 8.87
CA LEU A 512 53.00 -20.69 10.32
C LEU A 512 52.58 -19.36 11.00
N MET A 513 51.58 -19.42 11.87
CA MET A 513 51.10 -18.30 12.68
C MET A 513 51.31 -18.58 14.18
N PRO A 514 51.85 -17.64 14.96
CA PRO A 514 51.88 -17.74 16.41
C PRO A 514 50.47 -17.82 16.98
N THR A 515 50.26 -18.71 17.93
CA THR A 515 48.94 -18.89 18.57
C THR A 515 49.07 -19.02 20.08
N TRP A 516 48.03 -18.65 20.77
CA TRP A 516 47.97 -18.56 22.22
C TRP A 516 46.71 -19.25 22.75
N PHE A 517 46.79 -19.89 23.90
CA PHE A 517 45.62 -20.28 24.66
C PHE A 517 45.28 -19.21 25.68
N LEU A 518 44.07 -18.69 25.62
CA LEU A 518 43.50 -17.80 26.65
C LEU A 518 42.96 -18.70 27.78
N THR A 519 43.57 -18.58 28.96
CA THR A 519 43.30 -19.50 30.10
C THR A 519 42.55 -18.80 31.23
N GLY A 520 42.56 -17.48 31.30
CA GLY A 520 41.86 -16.76 32.36
C GLY A 520 42.01 -15.26 32.30
N VAL A 521 41.46 -14.60 33.30
CA VAL A 521 41.59 -13.16 33.58
C VAL A 521 41.74 -12.97 35.09
N HIS A 522 42.66 -12.10 35.51
CA HIS A 522 42.91 -11.75 36.92
C HIS A 522 41.85 -10.84 37.52
#